data_b14340f21c97bfd94aa510f48d94de9e
#
_entry.id   b14340f21c97bfd94aa510f48d94de9e
#
_cell.length_a   1.000
_cell.length_b   1.000
_cell.length_c   1.000
_cell.angle_alpha   90.00
_cell.angle_beta   90.00
_cell.angle_gamma   90.00
#
_symmetry.space_group_name_H-M   'P 1'
#
loop_
_entity.id
_entity.type
_entity.pdbx_description
1 polymer ?
#
loop_
_entity_poly.entity_id
_entity_poly.type
_entity_poly.pdbx_seq_one_letter_code
_entity_poly.pdbx_strand_id
1 'polypeptide(L)'
;MSKMRKVTRVQGVANFLDKNSVEVEKDGEKTIVKFDYAIIAAGSRPIKLPFIPHEDPRIWDSTDALDLKEVPKKLLIMGGGIIGLEMGTVYNKLGSQVDVVEMQDQLVPVADVDVIKAYTKANKDRFNIMLNTKVAKVEAKEDGIYVSMEGKDVSTEPVVYDAVLVAIGRAANGKLLNLENAGVKVNDWGIIEVDKQMRTNVEHIFAVGDIVGQPMLAHKGVHEAHVAAEVIAGKKHYFEPKVIPSIAYTFPEIAWVGMTEKEAIAAGIDYEVSTFPWSASGRAIASDVSENAFTKLIFDKKDHTLIGGAIVGDNAGELLGEIGLALEMNCDAEDIALTIHAHPTLHESVGMAAEIYEGSITDLPNAKAKKNK
;
A
#
# COMPACT_ATOMS: atom_id res chain seq x y z
N MET A 1 -5.55 11.54 23.82
CA MET A 1 -4.57 12.48 23.26
C MET A 1 -5.09 13.93 23.21
N SER A 2 -6.24 14.21 22.57
CA SER A 2 -6.77 15.59 22.41
C SER A 2 -6.84 16.38 23.73
N LYS A 3 -7.42 15.76 24.80
CA LYS A 3 -7.52 16.40 26.12
C LYS A 3 -6.17 16.76 26.74
N MET A 4 -5.16 15.88 26.60
CA MET A 4 -3.80 16.12 27.11
C MET A 4 -3.11 17.28 26.38
N ARG A 5 -3.39 17.45 25.08
CA ARG A 5 -2.81 18.50 24.23
C ARG A 5 -3.68 19.77 24.17
N LYS A 6 -4.73 19.86 24.98
CA LYS A 6 -5.69 20.98 25.03
C LYS A 6 -6.31 21.30 23.66
N VAL A 7 -6.55 20.25 22.86
CA VAL A 7 -7.20 20.38 21.55
C VAL A 7 -8.71 20.37 21.72
N THR A 8 -9.38 21.40 21.20
CA THR A 8 -10.84 21.44 21.12
C THR A 8 -11.30 20.48 20.02
N ARG A 9 -12.19 19.54 20.35
CA ARG A 9 -12.77 18.60 19.39
C ARG A 9 -14.19 19.02 19.07
N VAL A 10 -14.46 19.26 17.76
CA VAL A 10 -15.81 19.45 17.22
C VAL A 10 -16.09 18.24 16.33
N GLN A 11 -17.17 17.51 16.61
CA GLN A 11 -17.51 16.28 15.89
C GLN A 11 -18.68 16.52 14.96
N GLY A 12 -18.57 16.10 13.71
CA GLY A 12 -19.60 16.21 12.68
C GLY A 12 -19.00 16.21 11.29
N VAL A 13 -19.84 16.46 10.29
CA VAL A 13 -19.43 16.63 8.89
C VAL A 13 -19.09 18.11 8.66
N ALA A 14 -17.85 18.39 8.24
CA ALA A 14 -17.36 19.75 8.03
C ALA A 14 -17.47 20.17 6.57
N ASN A 15 -18.00 21.37 6.31
CA ASN A 15 -18.08 22.01 5.01
C ASN A 15 -17.52 23.42 5.07
N PHE A 16 -16.72 23.83 4.10
CA PHE A 16 -16.21 25.21 4.03
C PHE A 16 -17.34 26.18 3.69
N LEU A 17 -17.47 27.24 4.50
CA LEU A 17 -18.36 28.36 4.24
C LEU A 17 -17.64 29.45 3.43
N ASP A 18 -16.39 29.70 3.78
CA ASP A 18 -15.47 30.63 3.15
C ASP A 18 -14.01 30.22 3.43
N LYS A 19 -13.05 31.07 3.05
CA LYS A 19 -11.61 30.78 3.23
C LYS A 19 -11.11 30.77 4.69
N ASN A 20 -11.94 31.14 5.66
CA ASN A 20 -11.57 31.24 7.07
C ASN A 20 -12.59 30.61 8.01
N SER A 21 -13.62 29.94 7.50
CA SER A 21 -14.62 29.29 8.33
C SER A 21 -15.16 27.99 7.74
N VAL A 22 -15.49 27.05 8.63
CA VAL A 22 -16.19 25.81 8.32
C VAL A 22 -17.42 25.68 9.18
N GLU A 23 -18.49 25.13 8.60
CA GLU A 23 -19.67 24.67 9.31
C GLU A 23 -19.50 23.18 9.61
N VAL A 24 -19.67 22.77 10.84
CA VAL A 24 -19.67 21.38 11.25
C VAL A 24 -21.09 21.00 11.68
N GLU A 25 -21.70 20.05 10.96
CA GLU A 25 -23.06 19.55 11.23
C GLU A 25 -23.01 18.19 11.87
N LYS A 26 -23.75 18.04 12.98
CA LYS A 26 -23.96 16.77 13.66
C LYS A 26 -25.39 16.70 14.18
N ASP A 27 -26.13 15.65 13.81
CA ASP A 27 -27.50 15.37 14.30
C ASP A 27 -28.46 16.57 14.10
N GLY A 28 -28.24 17.35 13.02
CA GLY A 28 -29.02 18.56 12.71
C GLY A 28 -28.54 19.84 13.42
N GLU A 29 -27.60 19.74 14.35
CA GLU A 29 -26.96 20.90 14.99
C GLU A 29 -25.75 21.37 14.18
N LYS A 30 -25.64 22.69 14.01
CA LYS A 30 -24.59 23.34 13.22
C LYS A 30 -23.68 24.17 14.12
N THR A 31 -22.39 23.93 14.03
CA THR A 31 -21.34 24.68 14.72
C THR A 31 -20.44 25.37 13.71
N ILE A 32 -20.26 26.68 13.81
CA ILE A 32 -19.29 27.41 12.95
C ILE A 32 -17.97 27.49 13.67
N VAL A 33 -16.91 27.03 12.99
CA VAL A 33 -15.52 27.12 13.45
C VAL A 33 -14.77 28.09 12.55
N LYS A 34 -14.21 29.14 13.14
CA LYS A 34 -13.32 30.08 12.45
C LYS A 34 -11.86 29.72 12.70
N PHE A 35 -11.01 29.96 11.73
CA PHE A 35 -9.59 29.62 11.79
C PHE A 35 -8.70 30.62 11.07
N ASP A 36 -7.46 30.75 11.54
CA ASP A 36 -6.39 31.47 10.84
C ASP A 36 -5.69 30.56 9.83
N TYR A 37 -5.51 29.28 10.18
CA TYR A 37 -4.95 28.23 9.33
C TYR A 37 -5.82 26.98 9.37
N ALA A 38 -5.86 26.23 8.28
CA ALA A 38 -6.55 24.95 8.22
C ALA A 38 -5.66 23.88 7.58
N ILE A 39 -5.74 22.64 8.09
CA ILE A 39 -5.15 21.44 7.48
C ILE A 39 -6.30 20.51 7.12
N ILE A 40 -6.47 20.23 5.82
CA ILE A 40 -7.47 19.32 5.29
C ILE A 40 -6.88 17.90 5.30
N ALA A 41 -7.37 17.04 6.18
CA ALA A 41 -6.96 15.64 6.31
C ALA A 41 -8.17 14.70 6.15
N ALA A 42 -9.01 14.97 5.14
CA ALA A 42 -10.30 14.29 4.96
C ALA A 42 -10.21 12.92 4.25
N GLY A 43 -9.01 12.50 3.88
CA GLY A 43 -8.74 11.15 3.41
C GLY A 43 -9.42 10.76 2.10
N SER A 44 -9.75 9.48 1.99
CA SER A 44 -10.35 8.86 0.82
C SER A 44 -11.51 7.94 1.22
N ARG A 45 -12.28 7.49 0.22
CA ARG A 45 -13.37 6.52 0.37
C ARG A 45 -13.23 5.40 -0.65
N PRO A 46 -13.80 4.20 -0.39
CA PRO A 46 -13.87 3.13 -1.39
C PRO A 46 -14.61 3.60 -2.66
N ILE A 47 -14.14 3.14 -3.81
CA ILE A 47 -14.81 3.38 -5.10
C ILE A 47 -16.04 2.49 -5.18
N LYS A 48 -17.18 3.10 -5.52
CA LYS A 48 -18.45 2.40 -5.78
C LYS A 48 -18.74 2.36 -7.27
N LEU A 49 -18.96 1.15 -7.81
CA LEU A 49 -19.37 0.97 -9.20
C LEU A 49 -20.89 0.97 -9.33
N PRO A 50 -21.47 1.69 -10.28
CA PRO A 50 -22.94 1.87 -10.39
C PRO A 50 -23.74 0.58 -10.63
N PHE A 51 -23.09 -0.47 -11.18
CA PHE A 51 -23.76 -1.74 -11.49
C PHE A 51 -23.76 -2.73 -10.32
N ILE A 52 -23.13 -2.37 -9.18
CA ILE A 52 -23.06 -3.21 -7.99
C ILE A 52 -24.18 -2.78 -7.02
N PRO A 53 -24.99 -3.71 -6.48
CA PRO A 53 -26.08 -3.41 -5.55
C PRO A 53 -25.52 -3.13 -4.13
N HIS A 54 -24.89 -1.98 -3.94
CA HIS A 54 -24.22 -1.59 -2.68
C HIS A 54 -25.13 -1.49 -1.46
N GLU A 55 -26.45 -1.52 -1.64
CA GLU A 55 -27.41 -1.48 -0.53
C GLU A 55 -27.63 -2.88 0.11
N ASP A 56 -27.19 -3.96 -0.55
CA ASP A 56 -27.26 -5.30 0.03
C ASP A 56 -26.13 -5.45 1.07
N PRO A 57 -26.45 -5.89 2.33
CA PRO A 57 -25.48 -5.99 3.41
C PRO A 57 -24.37 -7.03 3.17
N ARG A 58 -24.48 -7.87 2.15
CA ARG A 58 -23.46 -8.85 1.74
C ARG A 58 -22.48 -8.29 0.69
N ILE A 59 -22.70 -7.06 0.22
CA ILE A 59 -21.76 -6.32 -0.65
C ILE A 59 -20.97 -5.39 0.24
N TRP A 60 -19.73 -5.75 0.49
CA TRP A 60 -18.85 -5.07 1.43
C TRP A 60 -17.88 -4.11 0.76
N ASP A 61 -17.56 -3.04 1.43
CA ASP A 61 -16.32 -2.31 1.26
C ASP A 61 -15.27 -2.71 2.33
N SER A 62 -14.12 -2.06 2.33
CA SER A 62 -13.08 -2.37 3.31
C SER A 62 -13.49 -2.08 4.76
N THR A 63 -14.41 -1.15 5.00
CA THR A 63 -14.93 -0.83 6.34
C THR A 63 -15.79 -1.97 6.85
N ASP A 64 -16.71 -2.47 6.01
CA ASP A 64 -17.59 -3.60 6.34
C ASP A 64 -16.77 -4.86 6.64
N ALA A 65 -15.73 -5.12 5.80
CA ALA A 65 -14.86 -6.26 5.99
C ALA A 65 -14.06 -6.20 7.31
N LEU A 66 -13.61 -5.00 7.72
CA LEU A 66 -12.90 -4.80 8.98
C LEU A 66 -13.77 -4.95 10.24
N ASP A 67 -15.08 -4.76 10.10
CA ASP A 67 -16.02 -4.95 11.22
C ASP A 67 -16.14 -6.41 11.68
N LEU A 68 -15.75 -7.38 10.81
CA LEU A 68 -15.76 -8.83 11.08
C LEU A 68 -17.09 -9.33 11.68
N LYS A 69 -18.22 -8.83 11.20
CA LYS A 69 -19.55 -9.20 11.72
C LYS A 69 -19.88 -10.67 11.50
N GLU A 70 -19.40 -11.22 10.38
CA GLU A 70 -19.60 -12.61 9.99
C GLU A 70 -18.44 -13.15 9.17
N VAL A 71 -18.31 -14.45 9.09
CA VAL A 71 -17.35 -15.16 8.23
C VAL A 71 -18.11 -15.91 7.15
N PRO A 72 -18.16 -15.41 5.89
CA PRO A 72 -18.87 -16.07 4.81
C PRO A 72 -18.15 -17.37 4.44
N LYS A 73 -18.89 -18.40 4.04
CA LYS A 73 -18.28 -19.65 3.57
C LYS A 73 -17.52 -19.43 2.26
N LYS A 74 -18.11 -18.64 1.35
CA LYS A 74 -17.52 -18.31 0.05
C LYS A 74 -17.53 -16.81 -0.18
N LEU A 75 -16.35 -16.22 -0.21
CA LEU A 75 -16.11 -14.79 -0.39
C LEU A 75 -15.50 -14.51 -1.76
N LEU A 76 -16.09 -13.59 -2.52
CA LEU A 76 -15.44 -12.98 -3.67
C LEU A 76 -14.76 -11.67 -3.27
N ILE A 77 -13.53 -11.48 -3.70
CA ILE A 77 -12.81 -10.22 -3.61
C ILE A 77 -12.64 -9.66 -5.02
N MET A 78 -13.22 -8.49 -5.25
CA MET A 78 -13.04 -7.73 -6.49
C MET A 78 -11.87 -6.76 -6.31
N GLY A 79 -10.77 -7.02 -7.01
CA GLY A 79 -9.53 -6.26 -6.96
C GLY A 79 -8.40 -6.98 -6.21
N GLY A 80 -7.34 -7.30 -6.94
CA GLY A 80 -6.11 -7.95 -6.45
C GLY A 80 -5.07 -6.97 -5.90
N GLY A 81 -5.51 -5.80 -5.40
CA GLY A 81 -4.67 -4.83 -4.70
C GLY A 81 -4.42 -5.20 -3.24
N ILE A 82 -3.62 -4.38 -2.54
CA ILE A 82 -3.20 -4.61 -1.15
C ILE A 82 -4.39 -4.90 -0.23
N ILE A 83 -5.40 -4.02 -0.20
CA ILE A 83 -6.57 -4.16 0.68
C ILE A 83 -7.31 -5.48 0.43
N GLY A 84 -7.54 -5.83 -0.83
CA GLY A 84 -8.23 -7.07 -1.18
C GLY A 84 -7.47 -8.31 -0.70
N LEU A 85 -6.15 -8.34 -0.88
CA LEU A 85 -5.31 -9.45 -0.48
C LEU A 85 -5.14 -9.57 1.04
N GLU A 86 -5.08 -8.45 1.76
CA GLU A 86 -5.05 -8.43 3.23
C GLU A 86 -6.35 -8.99 3.81
N MET A 87 -7.49 -8.51 3.35
CA MET A 87 -8.78 -9.04 3.79
C MET A 87 -8.96 -10.49 3.37
N GLY A 88 -8.53 -10.87 2.15
CA GLY A 88 -8.50 -12.25 1.70
C GLY A 88 -7.70 -13.16 2.63
N THR A 89 -6.55 -12.69 3.09
CA THR A 89 -5.71 -13.41 4.06
C THR A 89 -6.45 -13.62 5.38
N VAL A 90 -7.10 -12.58 5.91
CA VAL A 90 -7.88 -12.65 7.16
C VAL A 90 -9.04 -13.65 7.03
N TYR A 91 -9.89 -13.47 6.03
CA TYR A 91 -11.08 -14.31 5.87
C TYR A 91 -10.74 -15.75 5.52
N ASN A 92 -9.68 -15.99 4.72
CA ASN A 92 -9.22 -17.36 4.46
C ASN A 92 -8.73 -18.05 5.74
N LYS A 93 -7.98 -17.36 6.60
CA LYS A 93 -7.55 -17.88 7.91
C LYS A 93 -8.71 -18.15 8.87
N LEU A 94 -9.81 -17.41 8.73
CA LEU A 94 -11.04 -17.63 9.47
C LEU A 94 -11.91 -18.77 8.89
N GLY A 95 -11.55 -19.32 7.74
CA GLY A 95 -12.20 -20.50 7.13
C GLY A 95 -13.03 -20.22 5.88
N SER A 96 -13.02 -18.99 5.34
CA SER A 96 -13.68 -18.70 4.07
C SER A 96 -12.91 -19.31 2.89
N GLN A 97 -13.63 -19.87 1.93
CA GLN A 97 -13.12 -20.05 0.58
C GLN A 97 -13.07 -18.69 -0.11
N VAL A 98 -11.89 -18.28 -0.57
CA VAL A 98 -11.67 -16.95 -1.13
C VAL A 98 -11.35 -17.05 -2.63
N ASP A 99 -12.17 -16.38 -3.44
CA ASP A 99 -11.92 -16.14 -4.86
C ASP A 99 -11.48 -14.66 -5.01
N VAL A 100 -10.41 -14.41 -5.78
CA VAL A 100 -9.89 -13.05 -6.07
C VAL A 100 -9.97 -12.81 -7.57
N VAL A 101 -10.66 -11.75 -7.98
CA VAL A 101 -10.76 -11.33 -9.38
C VAL A 101 -9.97 -10.05 -9.58
N GLU A 102 -9.05 -10.08 -10.55
CA GLU A 102 -8.23 -8.93 -10.95
C GLU A 102 -8.29 -8.74 -12.46
N MET A 103 -8.54 -7.49 -12.89
CA MET A 103 -8.62 -7.14 -14.32
C MET A 103 -7.25 -7.12 -15.01
N GLN A 104 -6.19 -6.85 -14.24
CA GLN A 104 -4.82 -6.82 -14.72
C GLN A 104 -4.26 -8.25 -14.85
N ASP A 105 -3.12 -8.36 -15.48
CA ASP A 105 -2.36 -9.61 -15.64
C ASP A 105 -1.53 -9.99 -14.40
N GLN A 106 -1.58 -9.14 -13.34
CA GLN A 106 -0.82 -9.31 -12.11
C GLN A 106 -1.59 -8.76 -10.90
N LEU A 107 -1.48 -9.43 -9.74
CA LEU A 107 -1.84 -8.85 -8.45
C LEU A 107 -0.87 -7.71 -8.10
N VAL A 108 -1.32 -6.74 -7.29
CA VAL A 108 -0.49 -5.61 -6.83
C VAL A 108 0.42 -5.08 -7.96
N PRO A 109 -0.14 -4.49 -9.03
CA PRO A 109 0.61 -4.19 -10.27
C PRO A 109 1.74 -3.18 -10.10
N VAL A 110 1.80 -2.50 -8.95
CA VAL A 110 2.86 -1.56 -8.57
C VAL A 110 4.12 -2.25 -8.01
N ALA A 111 4.04 -3.53 -7.63
CA ALA A 111 5.19 -4.31 -7.16
C ALA A 111 5.86 -5.08 -8.32
N ASP A 112 7.10 -5.49 -8.12
CA ASP A 112 7.84 -6.28 -9.10
C ASP A 112 7.23 -7.66 -9.33
N VAL A 113 7.36 -8.15 -10.56
CA VAL A 113 6.76 -9.41 -11.03
C VAL A 113 7.24 -10.62 -10.24
N ASP A 114 8.51 -10.69 -9.89
CA ASP A 114 9.11 -11.78 -9.13
C ASP A 114 8.59 -11.85 -7.69
N VAL A 115 8.41 -10.69 -7.06
CA VAL A 115 7.78 -10.53 -5.74
C VAL A 115 6.37 -11.13 -5.74
N ILE A 116 5.57 -10.75 -6.75
CA ILE A 116 4.19 -11.24 -6.85
C ILE A 116 4.10 -12.70 -7.26
N LYS A 117 5.04 -13.20 -8.07
CA LYS A 117 5.13 -14.63 -8.37
C LYS A 117 5.38 -15.48 -7.11
N ALA A 118 6.27 -15.04 -6.22
CA ALA A 118 6.52 -15.73 -4.96
C ALA A 118 5.27 -15.74 -4.07
N TYR A 119 4.61 -14.59 -3.91
CA TYR A 119 3.36 -14.48 -3.19
C TYR A 119 2.26 -15.39 -3.76
N THR A 120 2.05 -15.34 -5.07
CA THR A 120 1.03 -16.17 -5.75
C THR A 120 1.31 -17.66 -5.56
N LYS A 121 2.58 -18.06 -5.66
CA LYS A 121 2.99 -19.46 -5.43
C LYS A 121 2.73 -19.90 -3.99
N ALA A 122 3.00 -19.04 -3.01
CA ALA A 122 2.73 -19.32 -1.59
C ALA A 122 1.23 -19.45 -1.28
N ASN A 123 0.37 -18.81 -2.07
CA ASN A 123 -1.08 -18.77 -1.84
C ASN A 123 -1.91 -19.62 -2.82
N LYS A 124 -1.28 -20.42 -3.69
CA LYS A 124 -1.96 -21.23 -4.73
C LYS A 124 -3.07 -22.15 -4.20
N ASP A 125 -2.92 -22.63 -2.96
CA ASP A 125 -3.88 -23.53 -2.31
C ASP A 125 -4.83 -22.79 -1.36
N ARG A 126 -4.69 -21.46 -1.21
CA ARG A 126 -5.49 -20.62 -0.32
C ARG A 126 -6.51 -19.77 -1.07
N PHE A 127 -6.11 -19.25 -2.23
CA PHE A 127 -6.94 -18.38 -3.05
C PHE A 127 -7.12 -18.98 -4.45
N ASN A 128 -8.34 -18.88 -4.97
CA ASN A 128 -8.58 -19.01 -6.39
C ASN A 128 -8.40 -17.63 -7.04
N ILE A 129 -7.25 -17.43 -7.71
CA ILE A 129 -6.88 -16.13 -8.30
C ILE A 129 -7.22 -16.13 -9.79
N MET A 130 -8.08 -15.21 -10.19
CA MET A 130 -8.53 -15.01 -11.57
C MET A 130 -8.01 -13.68 -12.10
N LEU A 131 -6.87 -13.71 -12.79
CA LEU A 131 -6.26 -12.56 -13.47
C LEU A 131 -6.90 -12.35 -14.85
N ASN A 132 -6.70 -11.15 -15.44
CA ASN A 132 -7.31 -10.75 -16.71
C ASN A 132 -8.82 -11.01 -16.73
N THR A 133 -9.47 -10.86 -15.60
CA THR A 133 -10.88 -11.19 -15.39
C THR A 133 -11.65 -9.99 -14.88
N LYS A 134 -12.75 -9.69 -15.55
CA LYS A 134 -13.64 -8.57 -15.22
C LYS A 134 -14.95 -9.10 -14.64
N VAL A 135 -15.43 -8.49 -13.56
CA VAL A 135 -16.81 -8.69 -13.11
C VAL A 135 -17.73 -7.86 -14.02
N ALA A 136 -18.62 -8.54 -14.72
CA ALA A 136 -19.54 -7.94 -15.66
C ALA A 136 -20.90 -7.58 -15.04
N LYS A 137 -21.36 -8.40 -14.08
CA LYS A 137 -22.68 -8.23 -13.44
C LYS A 137 -22.65 -8.78 -12.02
N VAL A 138 -23.36 -8.10 -11.11
CA VAL A 138 -23.60 -8.56 -9.73
C VAL A 138 -25.09 -8.45 -9.43
N GLU A 139 -25.70 -9.55 -9.00
CA GLU A 139 -27.12 -9.61 -8.64
C GLU A 139 -27.29 -10.19 -7.23
N ALA A 140 -27.85 -9.39 -6.32
CA ALA A 140 -28.23 -9.86 -4.99
C ALA A 140 -29.59 -10.60 -5.08
N LYS A 141 -29.63 -11.87 -4.64
CA LYS A 141 -30.84 -12.69 -4.53
C LYS A 141 -30.99 -13.22 -3.10
N GLU A 142 -32.10 -13.82 -2.76
CA GLU A 142 -32.36 -14.34 -1.40
C GLU A 142 -31.31 -15.36 -0.97
N ASP A 143 -30.87 -16.21 -1.87
CA ASP A 143 -29.98 -17.36 -1.63
C ASP A 143 -28.49 -17.05 -1.84
N GLY A 144 -28.11 -15.84 -2.28
CA GLY A 144 -26.72 -15.46 -2.46
C GLY A 144 -26.49 -14.28 -3.42
N ILE A 145 -25.23 -13.94 -3.60
CA ILE A 145 -24.79 -12.92 -4.57
C ILE A 145 -24.31 -13.62 -5.82
N TYR A 146 -25.02 -13.40 -6.92
CA TYR A 146 -24.74 -13.97 -8.24
C TYR A 146 -23.81 -13.05 -9.01
N VAL A 147 -22.62 -13.55 -9.36
CA VAL A 147 -21.59 -12.77 -10.05
C VAL A 147 -21.27 -13.39 -11.39
N SER A 148 -21.49 -12.62 -12.47
CA SER A 148 -21.06 -12.96 -13.83
C SER A 148 -19.71 -12.31 -14.13
N MET A 149 -18.80 -13.09 -14.71
CA MET A 149 -17.43 -12.66 -15.00
C MET A 149 -17.13 -12.83 -16.49
N GLU A 150 -16.24 -11.99 -17.00
CA GLU A 150 -15.67 -12.06 -18.34
C GLU A 150 -14.16 -12.21 -18.23
N GLY A 151 -13.60 -13.21 -18.90
CA GLY A 151 -12.17 -13.51 -18.89
C GLY A 151 -11.87 -14.85 -19.52
N LYS A 152 -10.59 -15.21 -19.51
CA LYS A 152 -10.15 -16.55 -19.92
C LYS A 152 -10.34 -17.50 -18.73
N ASP A 153 -10.83 -18.70 -18.99
CA ASP A 153 -10.98 -19.75 -17.98
C ASP A 153 -11.97 -19.45 -16.83
N VAL A 154 -12.95 -18.56 -17.04
CA VAL A 154 -14.04 -18.30 -16.09
C VAL A 154 -15.32 -19.03 -16.49
N SER A 155 -16.21 -19.26 -15.50
CA SER A 155 -17.52 -19.87 -15.75
C SER A 155 -18.38 -18.98 -16.66
N THR A 156 -19.08 -19.59 -17.60
CA THR A 156 -20.12 -18.90 -18.41
C THR A 156 -21.40 -18.64 -17.63
N GLU A 157 -21.63 -19.42 -16.56
CA GLU A 157 -22.75 -19.23 -15.65
C GLU A 157 -22.35 -18.37 -14.45
N PRO A 158 -23.27 -17.58 -13.89
CA PRO A 158 -23.00 -16.81 -12.68
C PRO A 158 -22.52 -17.71 -11.54
N VAL A 159 -21.48 -17.28 -10.84
CA VAL A 159 -21.00 -17.93 -9.62
C VAL A 159 -21.68 -17.32 -8.42
N VAL A 160 -22.12 -18.15 -7.47
CA VAL A 160 -22.82 -17.69 -6.26
C VAL A 160 -21.83 -17.56 -5.10
N TYR A 161 -21.90 -16.43 -4.39
CA TYR A 161 -21.09 -16.10 -3.22
C TYR A 161 -22.00 -15.74 -2.04
N ASP A 162 -21.52 -15.97 -0.80
CA ASP A 162 -22.21 -15.54 0.41
C ASP A 162 -21.98 -14.03 0.63
N ALA A 163 -20.79 -13.52 0.27
CA ALA A 163 -20.48 -12.10 0.30
C ALA A 163 -19.50 -11.70 -0.81
N VAL A 164 -19.48 -10.41 -1.14
CA VAL A 164 -18.57 -9.83 -2.14
C VAL A 164 -17.89 -8.60 -1.54
N LEU A 165 -16.57 -8.60 -1.47
CA LEU A 165 -15.76 -7.44 -1.09
C LEU A 165 -15.33 -6.66 -2.34
N VAL A 166 -15.71 -5.39 -2.41
CA VAL A 166 -15.32 -4.47 -3.48
C VAL A 166 -14.08 -3.68 -3.04
N ALA A 167 -12.89 -4.08 -3.51
CA ALA A 167 -11.59 -3.52 -3.14
C ALA A 167 -10.80 -3.01 -4.37
N ILE A 168 -11.50 -2.34 -5.30
CA ILE A 168 -10.99 -1.89 -6.61
C ILE A 168 -10.26 -0.55 -6.58
N GLY A 169 -10.07 0.04 -5.42
CA GLY A 169 -9.38 1.32 -5.24
C GLY A 169 -10.12 2.31 -4.38
N ARG A 170 -9.52 3.48 -4.21
CA ARG A 170 -10.02 4.56 -3.36
C ARG A 170 -10.09 5.87 -4.12
N ALA A 171 -11.07 6.72 -3.80
CA ALA A 171 -11.23 8.05 -4.34
C ALA A 171 -11.03 9.10 -3.24
N ALA A 172 -10.26 10.14 -3.52
CA ALA A 172 -10.03 11.23 -2.58
C ALA A 172 -11.32 12.03 -2.29
N ASN A 173 -11.44 12.57 -1.08
CA ASN A 173 -12.68 13.17 -0.57
C ASN A 173 -12.80 14.68 -0.84
N GLY A 174 -11.93 15.28 -1.66
CA GLY A 174 -11.93 16.74 -1.89
C GLY A 174 -13.24 17.32 -2.42
N LYS A 175 -14.03 16.53 -3.16
CA LYS A 175 -15.33 16.99 -3.68
C LYS A 175 -16.46 16.98 -2.64
N LEU A 176 -16.20 16.56 -1.39
CA LEU A 176 -17.22 16.40 -0.35
C LEU A 176 -17.21 17.53 0.68
N LEU A 177 -16.39 18.56 0.52
CA LEU A 177 -16.08 19.55 1.56
C LEU A 177 -16.51 20.98 1.20
N ASN A 178 -17.16 21.18 0.03
CA ASN A 178 -17.51 22.51 -0.51
C ASN A 178 -16.29 23.44 -0.59
N LEU A 179 -15.15 22.91 -1.07
CA LEU A 179 -13.86 23.62 -1.09
C LEU A 179 -13.83 24.83 -2.05
N GLU A 180 -14.73 24.87 -3.01
CA GLU A 180 -14.95 26.01 -3.91
C GLU A 180 -15.30 27.29 -3.13
N ASN A 181 -16.01 27.19 -2.00
CA ASN A 181 -16.33 28.34 -1.13
C ASN A 181 -15.07 28.96 -0.51
N ALA A 182 -14.05 28.17 -0.29
CA ALA A 182 -12.74 28.63 0.20
C ALA A 182 -11.78 29.00 -0.95
N GLY A 183 -12.16 28.77 -2.21
CA GLY A 183 -11.29 28.94 -3.37
C GLY A 183 -10.20 27.87 -3.54
N VAL A 184 -10.27 26.77 -2.80
CA VAL A 184 -9.34 25.65 -2.93
C VAL A 184 -9.67 24.83 -4.18
N LYS A 185 -8.66 24.58 -5.01
CA LYS A 185 -8.81 23.82 -6.25
C LYS A 185 -8.80 22.31 -5.94
N VAL A 186 -9.73 21.59 -6.58
CA VAL A 186 -9.86 20.14 -6.52
C VAL A 186 -9.92 19.61 -7.94
N ASN A 187 -9.14 18.59 -8.26
CA ASN A 187 -9.15 18.00 -9.58
C ASN A 187 -10.33 17.01 -9.75
N ASP A 188 -10.46 16.43 -10.95
CA ASP A 188 -11.57 15.51 -11.29
C ASP A 188 -11.59 14.25 -10.43
N TRP A 189 -10.47 13.84 -9.87
CA TRP A 189 -10.31 12.68 -8.99
C TRP A 189 -10.58 12.99 -7.50
N GLY A 190 -10.92 14.25 -7.17
CA GLY A 190 -11.13 14.69 -5.80
C GLY A 190 -9.84 15.01 -5.05
N ILE A 191 -8.71 15.09 -5.74
CA ILE A 191 -7.38 15.35 -5.16
C ILE A 191 -7.17 16.86 -5.06
N ILE A 192 -6.57 17.29 -3.96
CA ILE A 192 -6.10 18.65 -3.71
C ILE A 192 -4.59 18.69 -4.02
N GLU A 193 -4.17 19.49 -4.98
CA GLU A 193 -2.76 19.71 -5.26
C GLU A 193 -2.14 20.61 -4.19
N VAL A 194 -0.93 20.22 -3.74
CA VAL A 194 -0.16 20.95 -2.73
C VAL A 194 1.29 21.14 -3.18
N ASP A 195 1.94 22.16 -2.63
CA ASP A 195 3.38 22.36 -2.78
C ASP A 195 4.19 21.48 -1.80
N LYS A 196 5.51 21.57 -1.84
CA LYS A 196 6.40 20.83 -0.91
C LYS A 196 6.25 21.20 0.56
N GLN A 197 5.55 22.29 0.86
CA GLN A 197 5.19 22.73 2.21
C GLN A 197 3.76 22.29 2.60
N MET A 198 3.11 21.46 1.78
CA MET A 198 1.73 21.03 1.95
C MET A 198 0.69 22.15 1.81
N ARG A 199 1.04 23.31 1.25
CA ARG A 199 0.10 24.40 0.99
C ARG A 199 -0.74 24.10 -0.24
N THR A 200 -2.02 24.37 -0.16
CA THR A 200 -2.90 24.42 -1.34
C THR A 200 -2.66 25.71 -2.14
N ASN A 201 -3.45 25.93 -3.17
CA ASN A 201 -3.46 27.22 -3.88
C ASN A 201 -3.98 28.41 -3.00
N VAL A 202 -4.50 28.14 -1.80
CA VAL A 202 -4.89 29.14 -0.79
C VAL A 202 -3.87 29.08 0.34
N GLU A 203 -3.05 30.13 0.49
CA GLU A 203 -1.80 30.12 1.25
C GLU A 203 -1.90 29.61 2.69
N HIS A 204 -2.99 29.87 3.39
CA HIS A 204 -3.21 29.47 4.78
C HIS A 204 -4.04 28.18 4.94
N ILE A 205 -4.36 27.52 3.81
CA ILE A 205 -5.04 26.23 3.80
C ILE A 205 -4.09 25.16 3.25
N PHE A 206 -3.87 24.11 4.03
CA PHE A 206 -3.00 22.99 3.77
C PHE A 206 -3.83 21.73 3.52
N ALA A 207 -3.25 20.74 2.85
CA ALA A 207 -3.87 19.41 2.74
C ALA A 207 -2.83 18.32 2.89
N VAL A 208 -3.21 17.16 3.51
CA VAL A 208 -2.31 16.06 3.81
C VAL A 208 -3.03 14.69 3.73
N GLY A 209 -2.28 13.62 3.52
CA GLY A 209 -2.78 12.25 3.48
C GLY A 209 -3.39 11.87 2.14
N ASP A 210 -4.37 10.94 2.14
CA ASP A 210 -4.96 10.41 0.91
C ASP A 210 -5.57 11.48 0.00
N ILE A 211 -6.02 12.58 0.58
CA ILE A 211 -6.67 13.67 -0.18
C ILE A 211 -5.71 14.41 -1.12
N VAL A 212 -4.40 14.30 -0.90
CA VAL A 212 -3.37 14.88 -1.79
C VAL A 212 -2.85 13.86 -2.83
N GLY A 213 -3.39 12.64 -2.84
CA GLY A 213 -3.12 11.61 -3.86
C GLY A 213 -2.14 10.52 -3.44
N GLN A 214 -1.68 9.78 -4.43
CA GLN A 214 -0.82 8.60 -4.25
C GLN A 214 0.59 8.95 -3.74
N PRO A 215 1.21 7.99 -3.03
CA PRO A 215 0.61 6.81 -2.46
C PRO A 215 -0.32 7.13 -1.27
N MET A 216 -1.49 6.47 -1.21
CA MET A 216 -2.47 6.67 -0.13
C MET A 216 -2.09 5.82 1.09
N LEU A 217 -1.08 6.26 1.84
CA LEU A 217 -0.47 5.53 2.95
C LEU A 217 -0.47 6.39 4.23
N ALA A 218 -0.81 5.76 5.34
CA ALA A 218 -0.95 6.44 6.64
C ALA A 218 0.36 7.11 7.08
N HIS A 219 1.50 6.43 6.94
CA HIS A 219 2.81 6.96 7.32
C HIS A 219 3.23 8.17 6.46
N LYS A 220 2.89 8.20 5.15
CA LYS A 220 3.05 9.40 4.32
C LYS A 220 2.27 10.59 4.91
N GLY A 221 0.99 10.39 5.18
CA GLY A 221 0.12 11.43 5.74
C GLY A 221 0.60 11.97 7.09
N VAL A 222 1.21 11.15 7.93
CA VAL A 222 1.82 11.60 9.21
C VAL A 222 2.99 12.54 8.97
N HIS A 223 3.92 12.19 8.05
CA HIS A 223 5.05 13.05 7.72
C HIS A 223 4.62 14.36 7.05
N GLU A 224 3.67 14.32 6.14
CA GLU A 224 3.05 15.51 5.54
C GLU A 224 2.42 16.42 6.59
N ALA A 225 1.72 15.84 7.58
CA ALA A 225 1.10 16.60 8.66
C ALA A 225 2.13 17.29 9.56
N HIS A 226 3.28 16.65 9.83
CA HIS A 226 4.39 17.30 10.54
C HIS A 226 4.91 18.51 9.76
N VAL A 227 5.14 18.37 8.44
CA VAL A 227 5.57 19.47 7.58
C VAL A 227 4.56 20.62 7.62
N ALA A 228 3.27 20.34 7.39
CA ALA A 228 2.22 21.35 7.41
C ALA A 228 2.16 22.10 8.76
N ALA A 229 2.19 21.37 9.88
CA ALA A 229 2.15 21.97 11.22
C ALA A 229 3.38 22.84 11.52
N GLU A 230 4.56 22.39 11.14
CA GLU A 230 5.81 23.13 11.34
C GLU A 230 5.90 24.37 10.46
N VAL A 231 5.39 24.32 9.22
CA VAL A 231 5.30 25.48 8.34
C VAL A 231 4.33 26.52 8.89
N ILE A 232 3.17 26.09 9.42
CA ILE A 232 2.22 26.97 10.12
C ILE A 232 2.87 27.63 11.34
N ALA A 233 3.74 26.91 12.05
CA ALA A 233 4.52 27.41 13.16
C ALA A 233 5.71 28.31 12.74
N GLY A 234 5.86 28.65 11.46
CA GLY A 234 6.88 29.53 10.92
C GLY A 234 8.24 28.88 10.62
N LYS A 235 8.34 27.56 10.69
CA LYS A 235 9.56 26.85 10.30
C LYS A 235 9.68 26.68 8.77
N LYS A 236 10.92 26.63 8.27
CA LYS A 236 11.21 26.25 6.89
C LYS A 236 11.36 24.73 6.84
N HIS A 237 10.28 24.04 6.53
CA HIS A 237 10.24 22.59 6.38
C HIS A 237 9.58 22.20 5.06
N TYR A 238 10.03 21.09 4.47
CA TYR A 238 9.59 20.61 3.15
C TYR A 238 9.39 19.10 3.19
N PHE A 239 8.35 18.63 2.53
CA PHE A 239 8.14 17.20 2.32
C PHE A 239 8.88 16.77 1.06
N GLU A 240 10.05 16.18 1.25
CA GLU A 240 10.96 15.72 0.18
C GLU A 240 11.59 14.38 0.56
N PRO A 241 10.77 13.34 0.84
CA PRO A 241 11.32 12.00 1.09
C PRO A 241 11.96 11.48 -0.19
N LYS A 242 13.10 10.77 -0.08
CA LYS A 242 13.67 10.06 -1.22
C LYS A 242 12.81 8.86 -1.57
N VAL A 243 12.29 8.18 -0.54
CA VAL A 243 11.49 6.98 -0.70
C VAL A 243 10.32 6.95 0.29
N ILE A 244 9.25 6.26 -0.09
CA ILE A 244 8.11 5.97 0.77
C ILE A 244 7.89 4.45 0.71
N PRO A 245 8.05 3.71 1.81
CA PRO A 245 7.90 2.26 1.83
C PRO A 245 6.43 1.85 1.63
N SER A 246 6.23 0.71 0.98
CA SER A 246 4.94 0.08 0.79
C SER A 246 4.96 -1.34 1.37
N ILE A 247 3.89 -1.71 2.06
CA ILE A 247 3.74 -3.03 2.69
C ILE A 247 2.33 -3.53 2.43
N ALA A 248 2.21 -4.82 2.09
CA ALA A 248 0.98 -5.57 2.14
C ALA A 248 1.09 -6.58 3.30
N TYR A 249 0.24 -6.43 4.30
CA TYR A 249 0.17 -7.30 5.49
C TYR A 249 -0.58 -8.60 5.17
N THR A 250 -0.10 -9.30 4.19
CA THR A 250 -0.59 -10.59 3.72
C THR A 250 0.17 -11.74 4.40
N PHE A 251 0.01 -12.97 3.91
CA PHE A 251 0.81 -14.11 4.31
C PHE A 251 1.26 -14.90 3.08
N PRO A 252 2.58 -14.93 2.78
CA PRO A 252 3.63 -14.09 3.39
C PRO A 252 3.40 -12.59 3.19
N GLU A 253 4.03 -11.74 4.01
CA GLU A 253 4.04 -10.29 3.79
C GLU A 253 4.81 -9.96 2.50
N ILE A 254 4.44 -8.86 1.87
CA ILE A 254 5.14 -8.27 0.74
C ILE A 254 5.49 -6.84 1.09
N ALA A 255 6.76 -6.49 1.06
CA ALA A 255 7.23 -5.15 1.34
C ALA A 255 8.22 -4.68 0.28
N TRP A 256 8.14 -3.41 -0.13
CA TRP A 256 9.08 -2.82 -1.10
C TRP A 256 9.27 -1.34 -0.84
N VAL A 257 10.43 -0.83 -1.28
CA VAL A 257 10.81 0.57 -1.11
C VAL A 257 11.80 0.99 -2.20
N GLY A 258 11.76 2.25 -2.62
CA GLY A 258 12.58 2.76 -3.71
C GLY A 258 12.05 2.35 -5.08
N MET A 259 12.90 2.31 -6.07
CA MET A 259 12.54 1.96 -7.45
C MET A 259 12.27 0.47 -7.61
N THR A 260 11.22 0.15 -8.33
CA THR A 260 10.99 -1.18 -8.89
C THR A 260 11.81 -1.37 -10.16
N GLU A 261 12.00 -2.60 -10.63
CA GLU A 261 12.65 -2.87 -11.92
C GLU A 261 11.91 -2.19 -13.08
N LYS A 262 10.56 -2.17 -13.03
CA LYS A 262 9.75 -1.48 -14.05
C LYS A 262 10.07 0.02 -14.11
N GLU A 263 10.22 0.66 -12.96
CA GLU A 263 10.56 2.09 -12.87
C GLU A 263 12.00 2.36 -13.29
N ALA A 264 12.96 1.51 -12.92
CA ALA A 264 14.34 1.60 -13.36
C ALA A 264 14.47 1.49 -14.89
N ILE A 265 13.76 0.53 -15.51
CA ILE A 265 13.69 0.38 -16.97
C ILE A 265 13.08 1.63 -17.61
N ALA A 266 11.96 2.13 -17.07
CA ALA A 266 11.30 3.32 -17.61
C ALA A 266 12.16 4.58 -17.50
N ALA A 267 13.00 4.67 -16.45
CA ALA A 267 13.96 5.76 -16.25
C ALA A 267 15.26 5.60 -17.05
N GLY A 268 15.45 4.46 -17.75
CA GLY A 268 16.67 4.17 -18.51
C GLY A 268 17.91 3.93 -17.64
N ILE A 269 17.73 3.50 -16.40
CA ILE A 269 18.80 3.19 -15.46
C ILE A 269 19.34 1.79 -15.78
N ASP A 270 20.67 1.66 -15.93
CA ASP A 270 21.34 0.36 -16.03
C ASP A 270 21.55 -0.18 -14.62
N TYR A 271 20.71 -1.13 -14.24
CA TYR A 271 20.65 -1.70 -12.90
C TYR A 271 21.08 -3.17 -12.87
N GLU A 272 21.40 -3.65 -11.69
CA GLU A 272 21.59 -5.07 -11.39
C GLU A 272 20.76 -5.44 -10.15
N VAL A 273 20.15 -6.62 -10.21
CA VAL A 273 19.37 -7.18 -9.10
C VAL A 273 20.17 -8.25 -8.40
N SER A 274 20.17 -8.23 -7.09
CA SER A 274 20.63 -9.34 -6.27
C SER A 274 19.47 -9.86 -5.40
N THR A 275 19.38 -11.18 -5.26
CA THR A 275 18.31 -11.82 -4.53
C THR A 275 18.87 -12.91 -3.64
N PHE A 276 18.65 -12.80 -2.32
CA PHE A 276 18.98 -13.83 -1.36
C PHE A 276 17.72 -14.64 -1.02
N PRO A 277 17.67 -15.94 -1.38
CA PRO A 277 16.56 -16.82 -1.05
C PRO A 277 16.61 -17.20 0.43
N TRP A 278 15.51 -17.10 1.14
CA TRP A 278 15.47 -17.43 2.56
C TRP A 278 15.61 -18.93 2.85
N SER A 279 15.52 -19.79 1.84
CA SER A 279 15.86 -21.21 1.95
C SER A 279 17.34 -21.46 2.31
N ALA A 280 18.21 -20.44 2.15
CA ALA A 280 19.59 -20.47 2.60
C ALA A 280 19.81 -19.79 3.96
N SER A 281 18.76 -19.21 4.57
CA SER A 281 18.84 -18.57 5.89
C SER A 281 18.58 -19.60 6.99
N GLY A 282 19.56 -19.84 7.87
CA GLY A 282 19.39 -20.71 9.05
C GLY A 282 18.24 -20.26 9.95
N ARG A 283 18.04 -18.94 10.13
CA ARG A 283 16.91 -18.39 10.90
C ARG A 283 15.57 -18.67 10.24
N ALA A 284 15.46 -18.45 8.94
CA ALA A 284 14.21 -18.70 8.21
C ALA A 284 13.82 -20.17 8.23
N ILE A 285 14.80 -21.08 8.08
CA ILE A 285 14.59 -22.53 8.18
C ILE A 285 14.12 -22.91 9.59
N ALA A 286 14.80 -22.43 10.63
CA ALA A 286 14.46 -22.73 12.02
C ALA A 286 13.09 -22.18 12.45
N SER A 287 12.59 -21.14 11.77
CA SER A 287 11.29 -20.51 12.04
C SER A 287 10.17 -21.00 11.11
N ASP A 288 10.46 -21.95 10.20
CA ASP A 288 9.51 -22.49 9.20
C ASP A 288 8.91 -21.41 8.26
N VAL A 289 9.74 -20.41 7.88
CA VAL A 289 9.34 -19.28 7.03
C VAL A 289 10.23 -19.14 5.79
N SER A 290 10.94 -20.19 5.40
CA SER A 290 11.93 -20.14 4.32
C SER A 290 11.35 -20.36 2.92
N GLU A 291 10.13 -20.91 2.82
CA GLU A 291 9.53 -21.26 1.54
C GLU A 291 8.94 -20.02 0.83
N ASN A 292 9.24 -19.88 -0.46
CA ASN A 292 8.76 -18.78 -1.30
C ASN A 292 9.06 -17.39 -0.74
N ALA A 293 10.13 -17.27 0.07
CA ALA A 293 10.57 -16.05 0.71
C ALA A 293 11.97 -15.66 0.23
N PHE A 294 12.19 -14.36 0.04
CA PHE A 294 13.49 -13.81 -0.36
C PHE A 294 13.61 -12.33 -0.02
N THR A 295 14.86 -11.86 0.01
CA THR A 295 15.22 -10.44 0.03
C THR A 295 15.87 -10.07 -1.30
N LYS A 296 15.39 -8.99 -1.92
CA LYS A 296 15.82 -8.46 -3.22
C LYS A 296 16.35 -7.05 -3.04
N LEU A 297 17.51 -6.76 -3.61
CA LEU A 297 18.09 -5.42 -3.70
C LEU A 297 18.32 -5.08 -5.17
N ILE A 298 18.14 -3.80 -5.51
CA ILE A 298 18.32 -3.27 -6.86
C ILE A 298 19.37 -2.17 -6.78
N PHE A 299 20.46 -2.30 -7.52
CA PHE A 299 21.58 -1.37 -7.51
C PHE A 299 21.77 -0.71 -8.88
N ASP A 300 22.11 0.57 -8.90
CA ASP A 300 22.61 1.25 -10.10
C ASP A 300 24.01 0.72 -10.42
N LYS A 301 24.25 0.23 -11.65
CA LYS A 301 25.57 -0.29 -12.05
C LYS A 301 26.62 0.78 -12.21
N LYS A 302 26.23 2.06 -12.30
CA LYS A 302 27.17 3.16 -12.55
C LYS A 302 28.01 3.47 -11.31
N ASP A 303 27.39 3.46 -10.15
CA ASP A 303 28.01 3.86 -8.88
C ASP A 303 27.73 2.89 -7.73
N HIS A 304 27.05 1.77 -8.04
CA HIS A 304 26.71 0.70 -7.10
C HIS A 304 25.76 1.11 -5.96
N THR A 305 25.14 2.31 -6.06
CA THR A 305 24.19 2.77 -5.04
C THR A 305 22.92 1.94 -5.08
N LEU A 306 22.36 1.73 -3.90
CA LEU A 306 21.04 1.11 -3.75
C LEU A 306 19.95 2.05 -4.30
N ILE A 307 19.12 1.56 -5.20
CA ILE A 307 18.01 2.34 -5.78
C ILE A 307 16.64 1.77 -5.43
N GLY A 308 16.57 0.52 -4.97
CA GLY A 308 15.32 -0.11 -4.56
C GLY A 308 15.53 -1.45 -3.91
N GLY A 309 14.47 -1.98 -3.29
CA GLY A 309 14.49 -3.31 -2.72
C GLY A 309 13.12 -3.80 -2.32
N ALA A 310 13.00 -5.11 -2.17
CA ALA A 310 11.77 -5.78 -1.79
C ALA A 310 12.04 -7.02 -0.95
N ILE A 311 11.09 -7.35 -0.09
CA ILE A 311 11.12 -8.56 0.73
C ILE A 311 9.78 -9.27 0.60
N VAL A 312 9.82 -10.57 0.40
CA VAL A 312 8.67 -11.46 0.53
C VAL A 312 8.97 -12.44 1.65
N GLY A 313 8.16 -12.45 2.69
CA GLY A 313 8.39 -13.33 3.84
C GLY A 313 7.77 -12.79 5.12
N ASP A 314 7.88 -13.55 6.20
CA ASP A 314 7.42 -13.14 7.52
C ASP A 314 8.23 -11.95 8.02
N ASN A 315 7.53 -10.96 8.60
CA ASN A 315 8.11 -9.71 9.08
C ASN A 315 8.80 -8.87 7.98
N ALA A 316 8.42 -9.01 6.70
CA ALA A 316 8.99 -8.24 5.61
C ALA A 316 8.85 -6.73 5.85
N GLY A 317 7.72 -6.30 6.42
CA GLY A 317 7.49 -4.91 6.80
C GLY A 317 8.47 -4.36 7.83
N GLU A 318 8.83 -5.16 8.84
CA GLU A 318 9.80 -4.77 9.86
C GLU A 318 11.23 -4.71 9.28
N LEU A 319 11.59 -5.68 8.44
CA LEU A 319 12.90 -5.77 7.81
C LEU A 319 13.16 -4.66 6.77
N LEU A 320 12.12 -4.18 6.12
CA LEU A 320 12.21 -3.16 5.07
C LEU A 320 12.80 -1.82 5.58
N GLY A 321 12.73 -1.58 6.90
CA GLY A 321 13.24 -0.34 7.51
C GLY A 321 14.73 -0.10 7.26
N GLU A 322 15.55 -1.17 7.24
CA GLU A 322 16.98 -1.08 6.91
C GLU A 322 17.20 -0.67 5.44
N ILE A 323 16.47 -1.28 4.51
CA ILE A 323 16.54 -0.94 3.09
C ILE A 323 16.11 0.52 2.88
N GLY A 324 15.04 0.96 3.54
CA GLY A 324 14.58 2.34 3.51
C GLY A 324 15.64 3.33 4.02
N LEU A 325 16.31 3.02 5.13
CA LEU A 325 17.40 3.84 5.68
C LEU A 325 18.60 3.87 4.73
N ALA A 326 18.98 2.74 4.15
CA ALA A 326 20.08 2.66 3.19
C ALA A 326 19.82 3.54 1.95
N LEU A 327 18.59 3.55 1.43
CA LEU A 327 18.16 4.44 0.35
C LEU A 327 18.22 5.92 0.74
N GLU A 328 17.70 6.28 1.92
CA GLU A 328 17.73 7.69 2.41
C GLU A 328 19.17 8.19 2.59
N MET A 329 20.09 7.31 3.00
CA MET A 329 21.50 7.64 3.23
C MET A 329 22.38 7.50 1.98
N ASN A 330 21.83 7.07 0.83
CA ASN A 330 22.58 6.73 -0.41
C ASN A 330 23.69 5.69 -0.16
N CYS A 331 23.41 4.66 0.59
CA CYS A 331 24.35 3.56 0.76
C CYS A 331 24.56 2.84 -0.58
N ASP A 332 25.77 2.39 -0.82
CA ASP A 332 26.09 1.47 -1.89
C ASP A 332 26.07 0.01 -1.41
N ALA A 333 26.39 -0.91 -2.31
CA ALA A 333 26.37 -2.33 -2.01
C ALA A 333 27.44 -2.71 -0.96
N GLU A 334 28.61 -2.06 -0.98
CA GLU A 334 29.71 -2.30 -0.04
C GLU A 334 29.31 -1.88 1.38
N ASP A 335 28.67 -0.70 1.54
CA ASP A 335 28.18 -0.21 2.83
C ASP A 335 27.26 -1.22 3.51
N ILE A 336 26.32 -1.82 2.74
CA ILE A 336 25.35 -2.79 3.24
C ILE A 336 26.04 -4.12 3.53
N ALA A 337 26.93 -4.60 2.65
CA ALA A 337 27.64 -5.87 2.79
C ALA A 337 28.62 -5.86 3.99
N LEU A 338 29.23 -4.72 4.30
CA LEU A 338 30.12 -4.54 5.43
C LEU A 338 29.41 -4.33 6.77
N THR A 339 28.10 -4.05 6.73
CA THR A 339 27.30 -3.91 7.95
C THR A 339 27.16 -5.27 8.63
N ILE A 340 27.59 -5.36 9.90
CA ILE A 340 27.51 -6.61 10.68
C ILE A 340 26.08 -6.81 11.18
N HIS A 341 25.41 -7.83 10.64
CA HIS A 341 24.09 -8.26 11.08
C HIS A 341 24.19 -9.31 12.20
N ALA A 342 23.26 -9.26 13.14
CA ALA A 342 23.22 -10.24 14.22
C ALA A 342 22.85 -11.63 13.69
N HIS A 343 23.58 -12.67 14.14
CA HIS A 343 23.33 -14.07 13.77
C HIS A 343 22.72 -14.85 14.95
N PRO A 344 21.66 -15.71 14.74
CA PRO A 344 20.91 -15.88 13.49
C PRO A 344 19.67 -14.96 13.48
N THR A 345 19.49 -14.19 12.42
CA THR A 345 18.33 -13.32 12.23
C THR A 345 17.84 -13.33 10.77
N LEU A 346 16.60 -12.84 10.54
CA LEU A 346 16.12 -12.62 9.18
C LEU A 346 16.79 -11.38 8.54
N HIS A 347 17.27 -10.43 9.35
CA HIS A 347 17.99 -9.23 8.87
C HIS A 347 19.26 -9.57 8.08
N GLU A 348 19.96 -10.65 8.40
CA GLU A 348 21.12 -11.11 7.64
C GLU A 348 20.84 -11.21 6.15
N SER A 349 19.56 -11.46 5.76
CA SER A 349 19.17 -11.57 4.35
C SER A 349 19.41 -10.29 3.55
N VAL A 350 19.43 -9.12 4.19
CA VAL A 350 19.73 -7.83 3.54
C VAL A 350 21.22 -7.74 3.21
N GLY A 351 22.09 -7.99 4.21
CA GLY A 351 23.54 -8.04 4.01
C GLY A 351 23.96 -9.12 3.00
N MET A 352 23.38 -10.32 3.12
CA MET A 352 23.66 -11.42 2.17
C MET A 352 23.22 -11.12 0.74
N ALA A 353 22.13 -10.38 0.55
CA ALA A 353 21.75 -9.90 -0.77
C ALA A 353 22.76 -8.90 -1.33
N ALA A 354 23.33 -8.01 -0.52
CA ALA A 354 24.40 -7.11 -0.92
C ALA A 354 25.72 -7.87 -1.22
N GLU A 355 26.08 -8.86 -0.40
CA GLU A 355 27.24 -9.74 -0.64
C GLU A 355 27.12 -10.53 -1.95
N ILE A 356 25.90 -10.92 -2.37
CA ILE A 356 25.68 -11.53 -3.70
C ILE A 356 26.03 -10.53 -4.80
N TYR A 357 25.62 -9.27 -4.65
CA TYR A 357 25.96 -8.23 -5.62
C TYR A 357 27.47 -7.99 -5.70
N GLU A 358 28.14 -7.87 -4.55
CA GLU A 358 29.59 -7.68 -4.45
C GLU A 358 30.39 -8.93 -4.89
N GLY A 359 29.79 -10.11 -4.88
CA GLY A 359 30.47 -11.38 -5.14
C GLY A 359 31.31 -11.87 -3.97
N SER A 360 31.00 -11.45 -2.76
CA SER A 360 31.67 -11.86 -1.50
C SER A 360 30.92 -12.94 -0.74
N ILE A 361 29.66 -13.24 -1.10
CA ILE A 361 28.81 -14.23 -0.43
C ILE A 361 29.49 -15.61 -0.26
N THR A 362 29.37 -16.21 0.93
CA THR A 362 29.90 -17.55 1.26
C THR A 362 28.81 -18.59 1.47
N ASP A 363 27.61 -18.17 1.85
CA ASP A 363 26.48 -19.05 2.21
C ASP A 363 25.72 -19.60 0.98
N LEU A 364 26.05 -19.08 -0.21
CA LEU A 364 25.53 -19.55 -1.49
C LEU A 364 26.65 -19.73 -2.52
N PRO A 365 26.44 -20.57 -3.55
CA PRO A 365 27.39 -20.66 -4.66
C PRO A 365 27.61 -19.29 -5.31
N ASN A 366 28.83 -18.77 -5.20
CA ASN A 366 29.20 -17.46 -5.70
C ASN A 366 29.46 -17.48 -7.21
N ALA A 367 28.48 -17.03 -7.99
CA ALA A 367 28.57 -17.00 -9.45
C ALA A 367 29.59 -15.96 -9.96
N LYS A 368 29.84 -14.87 -9.21
CA LYS A 368 30.82 -13.81 -9.59
C LYS A 368 32.27 -14.23 -9.30
N ALA A 369 32.50 -15.02 -8.26
CA ALA A 369 33.85 -15.53 -7.95
C ALA A 369 34.44 -16.42 -9.06
N LYS A 370 33.61 -17.05 -9.87
CA LYS A 370 34.06 -17.87 -11.03
C LYS A 370 34.50 -17.05 -12.23
N LYS A 371 34.11 -15.78 -12.36
CA LYS A 371 34.48 -14.89 -13.46
C LYS A 371 35.83 -14.20 -13.27
N ASN A 372 36.34 -14.20 -12.04
CA ASN A 372 37.61 -13.54 -11.66
C ASN A 372 38.79 -14.52 -11.62
N LYS A 373 38.62 -15.75 -12.11
CA LYS A 373 39.67 -16.74 -12.37
C LYS A 373 39.83 -16.94 -13.88
#